data_ad8b1b9fa609cf72579ff2513436658b
#
_entry.id   ad8b1b9fa609cf72579ff2513436658b
#
_cell.length_a   1.000
_cell.length_b   1.000
_cell.length_c   1.000
_cell.angle_alpha   90.00
_cell.angle_beta   90.00
_cell.angle_gamma   90.00
#
_symmetry.space_group_name_H-M   'P 1'
#
loop_
_entity.id
_entity.type
_entity.pdbx_description
1 polymer ?
#
loop_
_entity_poly.entity_id
_entity_poly.type
_entity_poly.pdbx_seq_one_letter_code
_entity_poly.pdbx_strand_id
1 'polypeptide(L)'
;MRRHAGKYYCFYSGANFLTDRYGVDFCVADQVLGPYSEAGGGSGARVLHSVPGHVRGPGHHSHALGPDGRTDYLVYHAWNAAMTERQLCLDPLAWTPAGPRADRGPSYSPRPVPGQ
;
A
#
# COMPACT_ATOMS: atom_id res chain seq x y z
N MET A 1 -0.21 -0.72 -11.31
CA MET A 1 -0.13 0.69 -11.77
C MET A 1 -1.49 1.37 -11.66
N ARG A 2 -1.52 2.62 -11.24
CA ARG A 2 -2.75 3.42 -11.14
C ARG A 2 -2.56 4.79 -11.76
N ARG A 3 -3.60 5.31 -12.40
CA ARG A 3 -3.65 6.71 -12.86
C ARG A 3 -4.48 7.52 -11.88
N HIS A 4 -3.92 8.65 -11.44
CA HIS A 4 -4.62 9.57 -10.54
C HIS A 4 -4.20 11.01 -10.82
N ALA A 5 -5.17 11.93 -10.90
CA ALA A 5 -4.95 13.36 -11.16
C ALA A 5 -3.99 13.62 -12.34
N GLY A 6 -4.16 12.87 -13.43
CA GLY A 6 -3.35 13.02 -14.65
C GLY A 6 -1.95 12.42 -14.59
N LYS A 7 -1.56 11.82 -13.48
CA LYS A 7 -0.25 11.17 -13.30
C LYS A 7 -0.39 9.66 -13.21
N TYR A 8 0.70 8.95 -13.48
CA TYR A 8 0.79 7.50 -13.42
C TYR A 8 1.64 7.09 -12.23
N TYR A 9 1.11 6.20 -11.42
CA TYR A 9 1.76 5.70 -10.20
C TYR A 9 2.07 4.22 -10.37
N CYS A 10 3.33 3.88 -10.27
CA CYS A 10 3.80 2.50 -10.26
C CYS A 10 4.12 2.11 -8.83
N PHE A 11 3.37 1.14 -8.30
CA PHE A 11 3.56 0.62 -6.94
C PHE A 11 4.50 -0.57 -6.99
N TYR A 12 5.37 -0.68 -6.02
CA TYR A 12 6.32 -1.80 -5.93
C TYR A 12 6.58 -2.17 -4.47
N SER A 13 6.90 -3.45 -4.27
CA SER A 13 7.35 -3.95 -2.97
C SER A 13 8.87 -3.95 -2.92
N GLY A 14 9.43 -3.61 -1.79
CA GLY A 14 10.87 -3.55 -1.59
C GLY A 14 11.33 -4.14 -0.28
N ALA A 15 12.62 -4.33 -0.14
CA ALA A 15 13.30 -5.02 0.95
C ALA A 15 12.99 -6.53 1.00
N ASN A 16 13.51 -7.22 2.02
CA ASN A 16 13.36 -8.67 2.15
C ASN A 16 12.01 -9.00 2.82
N PHE A 17 11.20 -9.82 2.14
CA PHE A 17 9.88 -10.23 2.61
C PHE A 17 9.89 -11.05 3.91
N LEU A 18 11.03 -11.55 4.32
CA LEU A 18 11.21 -12.25 5.61
C LEU A 18 11.48 -11.30 6.78
N THR A 19 11.52 -9.99 6.53
CA THR A 19 11.83 -8.99 7.53
C THR A 19 10.67 -8.01 7.70
N ASP A 20 10.70 -7.26 8.79
CA ASP A 20 9.77 -6.16 9.05
C ASP A 20 10.05 -4.90 8.22
N ARG A 21 11.13 -4.89 7.43
CA ARG A 21 11.45 -3.81 6.50
C ARG A 21 10.69 -3.92 5.18
N TYR A 22 10.13 -5.08 4.87
CA TYR A 22 9.34 -5.26 3.64
C TYR A 22 8.16 -4.29 3.64
N GLY A 23 7.92 -3.67 2.53
CA GLY A 23 6.86 -2.68 2.40
C GLY A 23 6.56 -2.32 0.96
N VAL A 24 5.58 -1.46 0.75
CA VAL A 24 5.16 -0.99 -0.56
C VAL A 24 5.40 0.50 -0.67
N ASP A 25 6.05 0.89 -1.75
CA ASP A 25 6.27 2.27 -2.13
C ASP A 25 5.76 2.52 -3.55
N PHE A 26 5.97 3.72 -4.07
CA PHE A 26 5.56 4.10 -5.42
C PHE A 26 6.57 5.02 -6.08
N CYS A 27 6.55 5.01 -7.40
CA CYS A 27 7.14 6.05 -8.23
C CYS A 27 6.07 6.64 -9.15
N VAL A 28 6.30 7.84 -9.64
CA VAL A 28 5.32 8.63 -10.39
C VAL A 28 5.90 9.14 -11.70
N ALA A 29 5.05 9.21 -12.73
CA ALA A 29 5.38 9.79 -14.02
C ALA A 29 4.22 10.60 -14.60
N ASP A 30 4.55 11.53 -15.48
CA ASP A 30 3.54 12.29 -16.22
C ASP A 30 3.00 11.51 -17.44
N GLN A 31 3.77 10.53 -17.91
CA GLN A 31 3.41 9.67 -19.04
C GLN A 31 3.51 8.20 -18.64
N VAL A 32 2.69 7.35 -19.26
CA VAL A 32 2.61 5.93 -18.91
C VAL A 32 3.95 5.18 -19.09
N LEU A 33 4.75 5.58 -20.06
CA LEU A 33 6.08 4.98 -20.30
C LEU A 33 7.19 5.65 -19.50
N GLY A 34 6.86 6.64 -18.66
CA GLY A 34 7.83 7.35 -17.84
C GLY A 34 8.41 8.59 -18.52
N PRO A 35 9.52 9.14 -18.01
CA PRO A 35 10.32 8.57 -16.93
C PRO A 35 9.62 8.62 -15.56
N TYR A 36 9.79 7.55 -14.78
CA TYR A 36 9.30 7.46 -13.41
C TYR A 36 10.35 7.98 -12.43
N SER A 37 9.89 8.69 -11.42
CA SER A 37 10.74 9.16 -10.32
C SER A 37 10.11 8.91 -8.96
N GLU A 38 10.93 8.75 -7.95
CA GLU A 38 10.50 8.69 -6.56
C GLU A 38 10.23 10.12 -6.07
N ALA A 39 9.00 10.57 -6.25
CA ALA A 39 8.60 11.89 -5.78
C ALA A 39 8.70 11.98 -4.26
N GLY A 40 9.36 13.04 -3.78
CA GLY A 40 9.45 13.31 -2.34
C GLY A 40 10.65 12.71 -1.63
N GLY A 41 11.51 11.95 -2.31
CA GLY A 41 12.83 11.54 -1.82
C GLY A 41 12.86 10.93 -0.43
N GLY A 42 11.84 10.16 -0.04
CA GLY A 42 11.75 9.57 1.28
C GLY A 42 12.57 8.29 1.40
N SER A 43 13.03 8.00 2.59
CA SER A 43 13.55 6.68 2.94
C SER A 43 12.42 5.81 3.45
N GLY A 44 12.30 4.59 2.90
CA GLY A 44 11.32 3.60 3.33
C GLY A 44 9.98 3.66 2.59
N ALA A 45 9.17 2.67 2.85
CA ALA A 45 7.89 2.46 2.18
C ALA A 45 6.82 3.43 2.69
N ARG A 46 6.19 4.14 1.77
CA ARG A 46 5.18 5.17 2.08
C ARG A 46 3.75 4.68 2.00
N VAL A 47 3.47 3.64 1.22
CA VAL A 47 2.12 3.13 0.99
C VAL A 47 1.73 2.12 2.07
N LEU A 48 2.57 1.10 2.25
CA LEU A 48 2.41 0.06 3.27
C LEU A 48 3.74 -0.14 3.98
N HIS A 49 3.72 -0.08 5.29
CA HIS A 49 4.90 -0.27 6.13
C HIS A 49 4.53 -1.00 7.41
N SER A 50 5.52 -1.50 8.12
CA SER A 50 5.30 -2.11 9.43
C SER A 50 4.70 -1.12 10.43
N VAL A 51 3.76 -1.61 11.22
CA VAL A 51 3.18 -0.90 12.35
C VAL A 51 3.53 -1.71 13.61
N PRO A 52 4.39 -1.21 14.49
CA PRO A 52 4.84 -1.96 15.67
C PRO A 52 3.68 -2.49 16.51
N GLY A 53 3.75 -3.76 16.90
CA GLY A 53 2.71 -4.42 17.68
C GLY A 53 1.47 -4.88 16.90
N HIS A 54 1.37 -4.56 15.61
CA HIS A 54 0.20 -4.89 14.79
C HIS A 54 0.56 -5.64 13.52
N VAL A 55 1.25 -4.99 12.60
CA VAL A 55 1.53 -5.52 11.26
C VAL A 55 3.02 -5.41 10.96
N ARG A 56 3.62 -6.47 10.42
CA ARG A 56 5.03 -6.49 10.06
C ARG A 56 5.24 -6.92 8.62
N GLY A 57 6.13 -6.22 7.92
CA GLY A 57 6.56 -6.54 6.58
C GLY A 57 5.42 -6.71 5.58
N PRO A 58 4.49 -5.73 5.44
CA PRO A 58 3.41 -5.80 4.47
C PRO A 58 3.94 -5.68 3.05
N GLY A 59 3.37 -6.43 2.12
CA GLY A 59 3.79 -6.31 0.73
C GLY A 59 3.08 -7.29 -0.21
N HIS A 60 3.63 -7.39 -1.42
CA HIS A 60 3.09 -8.20 -2.52
C HIS A 60 1.60 -7.88 -2.73
N HIS A 61 1.31 -6.60 -2.84
CA HIS A 61 -0.06 -6.11 -2.91
C HIS A 61 -0.66 -6.22 -4.31
N SER A 62 -1.97 -6.24 -4.34
CA SER A 62 -2.78 -5.95 -5.52
C SER A 62 -3.83 -4.91 -5.18
N HIS A 63 -4.51 -4.40 -6.18
CA HIS A 63 -5.60 -3.46 -6.02
C HIS A 63 -6.93 -4.14 -6.33
N ALA A 64 -7.95 -3.80 -5.56
CA ALA A 64 -9.32 -4.24 -5.80
C ALA A 64 -10.27 -3.07 -5.65
N LEU A 65 -11.27 -3.00 -6.53
CA LEU A 65 -12.33 -2.00 -6.40
C LEU A 65 -13.37 -2.52 -5.42
N GLY A 66 -13.74 -1.66 -4.48
CA GLY A 66 -14.76 -1.99 -3.49
C GLY A 66 -16.17 -2.11 -4.08
N PRO A 67 -17.12 -2.68 -3.32
CA PRO A 67 -18.51 -2.84 -3.77
C PRO A 67 -19.22 -1.52 -4.10
N ASP A 68 -18.74 -0.41 -3.55
CA ASP A 68 -19.24 0.94 -3.86
C ASP A 68 -18.85 1.44 -5.27
N GLY A 69 -18.00 0.71 -5.99
CA GLY A 69 -17.50 1.08 -7.30
C GLY A 69 -16.55 2.28 -7.29
N ARG A 70 -16.07 2.72 -6.14
CA ARG A 70 -15.22 3.92 -5.99
C ARG A 70 -13.99 3.71 -5.16
N THR A 71 -14.09 2.99 -4.04
CA THR A 71 -12.99 2.80 -3.10
C THR A 71 -12.01 1.80 -3.65
N ASP A 72 -10.78 2.22 -3.86
CA ASP A 72 -9.68 1.33 -4.17
C ASP A 72 -9.16 0.70 -2.87
N TYR A 73 -8.97 -0.60 -2.89
CA TYR A 73 -8.39 -1.34 -1.78
C TYR A 73 -7.03 -1.89 -2.14
N LEU A 74 -6.14 -1.86 -1.16
CA LEU A 74 -4.90 -2.60 -1.17
C LEU A 74 -5.18 -3.97 -0.56
N VAL A 75 -4.95 -5.02 -1.33
CA VAL A 75 -5.00 -6.40 -0.86
C VAL A 75 -3.56 -6.89 -0.78
N TYR A 76 -3.11 -7.30 0.38
CA TYR A 76 -1.70 -7.60 0.61
C TYR A 76 -1.55 -8.66 1.69
N HIS A 77 -0.34 -9.15 1.89
CA HIS A 77 -0.04 -10.00 3.03
C HIS A 77 0.94 -9.31 3.98
N ALA A 78 0.86 -9.66 5.23
CA ALA A 78 1.78 -9.20 6.26
C ALA A 78 1.99 -10.27 7.31
N TRP A 79 3.08 -10.17 8.06
CA TRP A 79 3.30 -10.98 9.24
C TRP A 79 2.43 -10.46 10.40
N ASN A 80 2.01 -11.37 11.27
CA ASN A 80 1.50 -10.98 12.58
C ASN A 80 2.62 -10.35 13.43
N ALA A 81 2.29 -9.80 14.60
CA ALA A 81 3.26 -9.12 15.45
C ALA A 81 4.44 -10.00 15.87
N ALA A 82 4.21 -11.31 16.02
CA ALA A 82 5.24 -12.28 16.41
C ALA A 82 6.08 -12.79 15.21
N MET A 83 5.70 -12.45 13.99
CA MET A 83 6.32 -12.95 12.76
C MET A 83 6.30 -14.49 12.63
N THR A 84 5.24 -15.10 13.08
CA THR A 84 5.04 -16.55 13.03
C THR A 84 4.09 -16.98 11.93
N GLU A 85 3.24 -16.08 11.46
CA GLU A 85 2.20 -16.38 10.47
C GLU A 85 2.01 -15.19 9.52
N ARG A 86 1.85 -15.47 8.23
CA ARG A 86 1.44 -14.47 7.25
C ARG A 86 -0.07 -14.46 7.13
N GLN A 87 -0.62 -13.27 7.10
CA GLN A 87 -2.05 -13.04 7.05
C GLN A 87 -2.42 -12.22 5.82
N LEU A 88 -3.59 -12.51 5.26
CA LEU A 88 -4.19 -11.68 4.21
C LEU A 88 -4.76 -10.42 4.85
N CYS A 89 -4.39 -9.29 4.32
CA CYS A 89 -4.79 -7.97 4.81
C CYS A 89 -5.48 -7.16 3.71
N LEU A 90 -6.36 -6.28 4.14
CA LEU A 90 -7.13 -5.41 3.26
C LEU A 90 -7.25 -4.03 3.90
N ASP A 91 -6.80 -3.00 3.21
CA ASP A 91 -6.96 -1.60 3.63
C ASP A 91 -7.36 -0.71 2.45
N PRO A 92 -8.20 0.31 2.69
CA PRO A 92 -8.50 1.29 1.65
C PRO A 92 -7.25 2.07 1.25
N LEU A 93 -7.12 2.36 -0.03
CA LEU A 93 -6.11 3.27 -0.56
C LEU A 93 -6.60 4.70 -0.44
N ALA A 94 -5.84 5.56 0.20
CA ALA A 94 -6.09 6.99 0.25
C ALA A 94 -5.11 7.75 -0.64
N TRP A 95 -5.60 8.71 -1.40
CA TRP A 95 -4.79 9.63 -2.19
C TRP A 95 -4.60 10.92 -1.39
N THR A 96 -3.38 11.19 -0.96
CA THR A 96 -3.03 12.35 -0.14
C THR A 96 -2.16 13.33 -0.93
N PRO A 97 -1.99 14.58 -0.47
CA PRO A 97 -1.05 15.51 -1.11
C PRO A 97 0.40 14.97 -1.18
N ALA A 98 0.77 14.07 -0.27
CA ALA A 98 2.07 13.40 -0.28
C ALA A 98 2.10 12.13 -1.16
N GLY A 99 0.99 11.77 -1.80
CA GLY A 99 0.83 10.59 -2.63
C GLY A 99 -0.09 9.53 -2.04
N PRO A 100 -0.14 8.35 -2.68
CA PRO A 100 -0.99 7.26 -2.21
C PRO A 100 -0.44 6.60 -0.94
N ARG A 101 -1.34 6.17 -0.08
CA ARG A 101 -1.01 5.40 1.13
C ARG A 101 -2.21 4.57 1.59
N ALA A 102 -1.97 3.58 2.43
CA ALA A 102 -3.06 2.90 3.12
C ALA A 102 -3.80 3.90 4.02
N ASP A 103 -5.12 3.94 3.94
CA ASP A 103 -5.92 4.85 4.76
C ASP A 103 -5.82 4.46 6.23
N ARG A 104 -5.34 5.40 7.04
CA ARG A 104 -5.03 5.20 8.47
C ARG A 104 -3.97 4.14 8.76
N GLY A 105 -3.10 3.89 7.79
CA GLY A 105 -2.02 2.92 7.88
C GLY A 105 -2.51 1.47 7.79
N PRO A 106 -1.58 0.52 7.63
CA PRO A 106 -1.93 -0.89 7.73
C PRO A 106 -2.53 -1.19 9.10
N SER A 107 -3.66 -1.90 9.14
CA SER A 107 -4.40 -2.13 10.36
C SER A 107 -5.05 -3.51 10.40
N TYR A 108 -5.08 -4.14 11.56
CA TYR A 108 -5.86 -5.34 11.80
C TYR A 108 -7.30 -5.05 12.27
N SER A 109 -7.63 -3.81 12.53
CA SER A 109 -8.96 -3.47 13.03
C SER A 109 -10.01 -3.70 11.95
N PRO A 110 -11.10 -4.41 12.25
CA PRO A 110 -12.22 -4.51 11.33
C PRO A 110 -12.75 -3.14 10.96
N ARG A 111 -13.08 -2.95 9.70
CA ARG A 111 -13.64 -1.70 9.17
C ARG A 111 -14.85 -2.02 8.31
N PRO A 112 -15.87 -1.15 8.31
CA PRO A 112 -16.97 -1.28 7.35
C PRO A 112 -16.45 -1.23 5.91
N VAL A 113 -16.98 -2.09 5.07
CA VAL A 113 -16.71 -2.06 3.63
C VAL A 113 -17.79 -1.17 2.98
N PRO A 114 -17.41 -0.06 2.35
CA PRO A 114 -18.38 0.82 1.69
C PRO A 114 -19.19 0.08 0.63
N GLY A 115 -20.51 0.25 0.67
CA GLY A 115 -21.43 -0.37 -0.29
C GLY A 115 -21.97 -1.74 0.12
N GLN A 116 -21.68 -2.15 1.35
CA GLN A 116 -22.27 -3.36 1.94
C GLN A 116 -23.32 -3.04 2.99
#